data_5ed33c2bf4f61427c06f7dafc3ff73af
#
_entry.id   5ed33c2bf4f61427c06f7dafc3ff73af
#
_cell.length_a   1.000
_cell.length_b   1.000
_cell.length_c   1.000
_cell.angle_alpha   90.00
_cell.angle_beta   90.00
_cell.angle_gamma   90.00
#
_symmetry.space_group_name_H-M   'P 1'
#
loop_
_entity.id
_entity.type
_entity.pdbx_description
1 polymer ?
#
loop_
_entity_poly.entity_id
_entity_poly.type
_entity_poly.pdbx_seq_one_letter_code
_entity_poly.pdbx_strand_id
1 'polypeptide(L)'
;MAGFIKKYLDGKDWTIYQLGNATGLAHQTIRMADKKTVDQISAKNVRLIAEVFGFTAGEMLDEFYEIEEKINNDAIVKELITVFEKYGYNTDEISLELLDGETIKLDMADNFITILAEAVNETEHFTAYLDDSTDYMIVEKKQGAGSNES
;
A
#
# COMPACT_ATOMS: atom_id res chain seq x y z
N MET A 1 0.82 -8.85 -10.71
CA MET A 1 1.03 -7.70 -9.81
C MET A 1 2.44 -7.73 -9.27
N ALA A 2 3.11 -6.59 -9.28
CA ALA A 2 4.49 -6.51 -8.80
C ALA A 2 4.51 -6.58 -7.27
N GLY A 3 5.43 -7.36 -6.74
CA GLY A 3 5.67 -7.42 -5.31
C GLY A 3 6.74 -6.44 -4.87
N PHE A 4 7.23 -6.63 -3.65
CA PHE A 4 8.18 -5.69 -3.06
C PHE A 4 9.54 -5.68 -3.75
N ILE A 5 10.00 -6.84 -4.25
CA ILE A 5 11.29 -6.92 -4.95
C ILE A 5 11.20 -6.18 -6.28
N LYS A 6 10.17 -6.45 -7.07
CA LYS A 6 9.98 -5.81 -8.36
C LYS A 6 9.84 -4.28 -8.21
N LYS A 7 9.08 -3.84 -7.21
CA LYS A 7 8.92 -2.41 -6.92
C LYS A 7 10.25 -1.76 -6.56
N TYR A 8 11.06 -2.43 -5.74
CA TYR A 8 12.37 -1.91 -5.38
C TYR A 8 13.25 -1.78 -6.63
N LEU A 9 13.26 -2.82 -7.47
CA LEU A 9 14.07 -2.83 -8.69
C LEU A 9 13.60 -1.75 -9.68
N ASP A 10 12.30 -1.54 -9.80
CA ASP A 10 11.77 -0.51 -10.69
C ASP A 10 12.29 0.88 -10.29
N GLY A 11 12.43 1.13 -9.01
CA GLY A 11 13.00 2.37 -8.51
C GLY A 11 14.48 2.54 -8.78
N LYS A 12 15.18 1.46 -9.11
CA LYS A 12 16.60 1.46 -9.43
C LYS A 12 16.87 1.24 -10.91
N ASP A 13 15.84 1.15 -11.74
CA ASP A 13 15.93 0.81 -13.16
C ASP A 13 16.62 -0.53 -13.39
N TRP A 14 16.36 -1.48 -12.51
CA TRP A 14 16.88 -2.85 -12.62
C TRP A 14 15.78 -3.83 -12.97
N THR A 15 16.16 -4.93 -13.60
CA THR A 15 15.25 -6.04 -13.91
C THR A 15 15.55 -7.20 -12.98
N ILE A 16 14.59 -8.14 -12.86
CA ILE A 16 14.78 -9.39 -12.13
C ILE A 16 15.93 -10.18 -12.75
N TYR A 17 16.05 -10.14 -14.07
CA TYR A 17 17.15 -10.77 -14.77
C TYR A 17 18.52 -10.25 -14.29
N GLN A 18 18.66 -8.94 -14.23
CA GLN A 18 19.90 -8.32 -13.74
C GLN A 18 20.19 -8.71 -12.30
N LEU A 19 19.18 -8.71 -11.46
CA LEU A 19 19.35 -9.10 -10.06
C LEU A 19 19.77 -10.57 -9.93
N GLY A 20 19.18 -11.44 -10.71
CA GLY A 20 19.56 -12.86 -10.73
C GLY A 20 21.03 -13.03 -11.12
N ASN A 21 21.48 -12.34 -12.14
CA ASN A 21 22.87 -12.39 -12.56
C ASN A 21 23.82 -11.85 -11.50
N ALA A 22 23.45 -10.80 -10.81
CA ALA A 22 24.29 -10.17 -9.79
C ALA A 22 24.37 -11.00 -8.50
N THR A 23 23.28 -11.67 -8.14
CA THR A 23 23.20 -12.44 -6.89
C THR A 23 23.56 -13.91 -7.06
N GLY A 24 23.49 -14.41 -8.28
CA GLY A 24 23.60 -15.86 -8.54
C GLY A 24 22.31 -16.63 -8.26
N LEU A 25 21.24 -15.94 -7.90
CA LEU A 25 19.95 -16.59 -7.68
C LEU A 25 19.24 -16.84 -8.99
N ALA A 26 18.51 -17.95 -9.08
CA ALA A 26 17.67 -18.23 -10.24
C ALA A 26 16.56 -17.19 -10.32
N HIS A 27 16.22 -16.76 -11.53
CA HIS A 27 15.15 -15.80 -11.74
C HIS A 27 13.83 -16.26 -11.14
N GLN A 28 13.55 -17.56 -11.24
CA GLN A 28 12.34 -18.13 -10.68
C GLN A 28 12.32 -17.99 -9.15
N THR A 29 13.47 -18.18 -8.50
CA THR A 29 13.59 -18.01 -7.05
C THR A 29 13.22 -16.57 -6.64
N ILE A 30 13.71 -15.59 -7.39
CA ILE A 30 13.40 -14.18 -7.13
C ILE A 30 11.92 -13.91 -7.34
N ARG A 31 11.35 -14.40 -8.44
CA ARG A 31 9.94 -14.22 -8.75
C ARG A 31 9.03 -14.84 -7.70
N MET A 32 9.40 -16.00 -7.20
CA MET A 32 8.62 -16.66 -6.15
C MET A 32 8.69 -15.89 -4.85
N ALA A 33 9.86 -15.38 -4.50
CA ALA A 33 10.01 -14.54 -3.31
C ALA A 33 9.20 -13.26 -3.43
N ASP A 34 9.14 -12.68 -4.62
CA ASP A 34 8.41 -11.45 -4.89
C ASP A 34 6.89 -11.61 -4.72
N LYS A 35 6.37 -12.81 -4.83
CA LYS A 35 4.95 -13.09 -4.65
C LYS A 35 4.56 -13.30 -3.20
N LYS A 36 5.53 -13.42 -2.31
CA LYS A 36 5.31 -13.66 -0.90
C LYS A 36 5.39 -12.35 -0.13
N THR A 37 5.15 -12.44 1.17
CA THR A 37 5.34 -11.27 2.05
C THR A 37 6.83 -11.14 2.39
N VAL A 38 7.21 -9.95 2.86
CA VAL A 38 8.60 -9.71 3.28
C VAL A 38 9.00 -10.68 4.39
N ASP A 39 8.09 -10.99 5.32
CA ASP A 39 8.37 -11.92 6.41
C ASP A 39 8.75 -13.31 5.93
N GLN A 40 8.38 -13.66 4.72
CA GLN A 40 8.62 -15.01 4.16
C GLN A 40 9.92 -15.12 3.35
N ILE A 41 10.61 -14.00 3.11
CA ILE A 41 11.87 -14.06 2.36
C ILE A 41 12.96 -14.62 3.27
N SER A 42 13.84 -15.46 2.71
CA SER A 42 14.91 -16.03 3.51
C SER A 42 15.98 -15.00 3.83
N ALA A 43 16.62 -15.14 4.98
CA ALA A 43 17.73 -14.27 5.37
C ALA A 43 18.86 -14.32 4.33
N LYS A 44 19.11 -15.49 3.76
CA LYS A 44 20.13 -15.65 2.72
C LYS A 44 19.81 -14.78 1.50
N ASN A 45 18.57 -14.83 1.04
CA ASN A 45 18.16 -14.07 -0.15
C ASN A 45 18.23 -12.58 0.11
N VAL A 46 17.79 -12.11 1.28
CA VAL A 46 17.90 -10.71 1.66
C VAL A 46 19.36 -10.27 1.64
N ARG A 47 20.24 -11.06 2.23
CA ARG A 47 21.66 -10.73 2.29
C ARG A 47 22.28 -10.62 0.91
N LEU A 48 21.97 -11.56 0.02
CA LEU A 48 22.52 -11.55 -1.35
C LEU A 48 22.05 -10.30 -2.11
N ILE A 49 20.79 -9.94 -1.98
CA ILE A 49 20.24 -8.76 -2.63
C ILE A 49 20.88 -7.50 -2.02
N ALA A 50 21.00 -7.45 -0.70
CA ALA A 50 21.60 -6.31 0.01
C ALA A 50 23.01 -6.04 -0.48
N GLU A 51 23.82 -7.09 -0.65
CA GLU A 51 25.18 -6.93 -1.12
C GLU A 51 25.27 -6.25 -2.49
N VAL A 52 24.32 -6.53 -3.37
CA VAL A 52 24.31 -5.92 -4.71
C VAL A 52 24.13 -4.41 -4.62
N PHE A 53 23.33 -3.94 -3.67
CA PHE A 53 23.01 -2.52 -3.55
C PHE A 53 23.81 -1.80 -2.45
N GLY A 54 24.75 -2.48 -1.83
CA GLY A 54 25.61 -1.86 -0.82
C GLY A 54 24.95 -1.70 0.55
N PHE A 55 23.91 -2.47 0.83
CA PHE A 55 23.21 -2.44 2.13
C PHE A 55 23.59 -3.62 3.00
N THR A 56 23.39 -3.48 4.29
CA THR A 56 23.35 -4.64 5.18
C THR A 56 22.01 -5.36 4.97
N ALA A 57 21.93 -6.62 5.41
CA ALA A 57 20.68 -7.37 5.32
C ALA A 57 19.55 -6.66 6.07
N GLY A 58 19.83 -6.09 7.24
CA GLY A 58 18.83 -5.34 8.01
C GLY A 58 18.34 -4.10 7.28
N GLU A 59 19.23 -3.34 6.67
CA GLU A 59 18.87 -2.16 5.89
C GLU A 59 18.00 -2.54 4.69
N MET A 60 18.35 -3.60 3.98
CA MET A 60 17.58 -4.07 2.84
C MET A 60 16.20 -4.54 3.29
N LEU A 61 16.13 -5.24 4.41
CA LEU A 61 14.87 -5.71 4.97
C LEU A 61 13.95 -4.52 5.31
N ASP A 62 14.52 -3.47 5.91
CA ASP A 62 13.77 -2.25 6.23
C ASP A 62 13.20 -1.61 4.95
N GLU A 63 14.01 -1.55 3.87
CA GLU A 63 13.55 -1.04 2.59
C GLU A 63 12.38 -1.86 2.05
N PHE A 64 12.47 -3.18 2.14
CA PHE A 64 11.41 -4.06 1.67
C PHE A 64 10.12 -3.91 2.49
N TYR A 65 10.23 -3.74 3.80
CA TYR A 65 9.06 -3.50 4.65
C TYR A 65 8.38 -2.18 4.32
N GLU A 66 9.13 -1.13 4.06
CA GLU A 66 8.56 0.15 3.64
C GLU A 66 7.80 0.03 2.34
N ILE A 67 8.36 -0.68 1.36
CA ILE A 67 7.71 -0.89 0.08
C ILE A 67 6.44 -1.73 0.23
N GLU A 68 6.51 -2.79 1.02
CA GLU A 68 5.34 -3.64 1.25
C GLU A 68 4.20 -2.86 1.89
N GLU A 69 4.51 -2.03 2.88
CA GLU A 69 3.53 -1.17 3.52
C GLU A 69 2.88 -0.23 2.50
N LYS A 70 3.69 0.35 1.63
CA LYS A 70 3.20 1.26 0.59
C LYS A 70 2.31 0.53 -0.41
N ILE A 71 2.70 -0.67 -0.84
CA ILE A 71 1.88 -1.48 -1.74
C ILE A 71 0.53 -1.78 -1.09
N ASN A 72 0.53 -2.16 0.17
CA ASN A 72 -0.69 -2.48 0.89
C ASN A 72 -1.59 -1.25 1.04
N ASN A 73 -1.01 -0.10 1.35
CA ASN A 73 -1.75 1.15 1.45
C ASN A 73 -2.35 1.56 0.11
N ASP A 74 -1.59 1.42 -0.99
CA ASP A 74 -2.09 1.73 -2.33
C ASP A 74 -3.27 0.82 -2.70
N ALA A 75 -3.19 -0.46 -2.36
CA ALA A 75 -4.27 -1.41 -2.63
C ALA A 75 -5.53 -1.06 -1.84
N ILE A 76 -5.38 -0.65 -0.59
CA ILE A 76 -6.49 -0.25 0.28
C ILE A 76 -7.12 1.05 -0.23
N VAL A 77 -6.30 2.04 -0.55
CA VAL A 77 -6.78 3.32 -1.08
C VAL A 77 -7.53 3.14 -2.39
N LYS A 78 -7.13 2.18 -3.21
CA LYS A 78 -7.81 1.89 -4.46
C LYS A 78 -9.28 1.48 -4.25
N GLU A 79 -9.58 0.78 -3.17
CA GLU A 79 -10.96 0.43 -2.81
C GLU A 79 -11.78 1.71 -2.61
N LEU A 80 -11.22 2.67 -1.89
CA LEU A 80 -11.86 3.96 -1.63
C LEU A 80 -12.06 4.76 -2.93
N ILE A 81 -11.03 4.81 -3.78
CA ILE A 81 -11.10 5.49 -5.07
C ILE A 81 -12.21 4.90 -5.94
N THR A 82 -12.35 3.59 -5.93
CA THR A 82 -13.40 2.91 -6.70
C THR A 82 -14.80 3.36 -6.27
N VAL A 83 -15.01 3.53 -4.96
CA VAL A 83 -16.27 4.04 -4.44
C VAL A 83 -16.52 5.45 -4.95
N PHE A 84 -15.53 6.32 -4.87
CA PHE A 84 -15.70 7.72 -5.30
C PHE A 84 -16.00 7.82 -6.79
N GLU A 85 -15.30 7.05 -7.61
CA GLU A 85 -15.54 7.02 -9.05
C GLU A 85 -16.95 6.54 -9.40
N LYS A 86 -17.45 5.57 -8.65
CA LYS A 86 -18.79 5.04 -8.84
C LYS A 86 -19.85 6.13 -8.67
N TYR A 87 -19.60 7.08 -7.79
CA TYR A 87 -20.53 8.18 -7.55
C TYR A 87 -20.20 9.44 -8.35
N GLY A 88 -19.30 9.32 -9.34
CA GLY A 88 -19.03 10.41 -10.28
C GLY A 88 -18.00 11.44 -9.82
N TYR A 89 -17.26 11.14 -8.77
CA TYR A 89 -16.21 12.05 -8.31
C TYR A 89 -14.92 11.85 -9.08
N ASN A 90 -14.28 12.96 -9.43
CA ASN A 90 -12.99 12.92 -10.09
C ASN A 90 -11.90 12.79 -9.01
N THR A 91 -11.33 11.62 -8.90
CA THR A 91 -10.33 11.33 -7.86
C THR A 91 -8.99 12.02 -8.12
N ASP A 92 -8.75 12.53 -9.31
CA ASP A 92 -7.54 13.30 -9.59
C ASP A 92 -7.55 14.65 -8.86
N GLU A 93 -8.74 15.15 -8.55
CA GLU A 93 -8.90 16.40 -7.84
C GLU A 93 -8.99 16.23 -6.32
N ILE A 94 -9.08 14.99 -5.85
CA ILE A 94 -9.20 14.71 -4.43
C ILE A 94 -7.80 14.41 -3.88
N SER A 95 -7.34 15.25 -2.99
CA SER A 95 -6.08 15.00 -2.30
C SER A 95 -6.34 13.94 -1.23
N LEU A 96 -6.03 12.71 -1.57
CA LEU A 96 -6.16 11.61 -0.63
C LEU A 96 -4.90 11.53 0.21
N GLU A 97 -4.80 12.40 1.20
CA GLU A 97 -3.72 12.34 2.15
C GLU A 97 -4.21 11.61 3.38
N LEU A 98 -3.56 10.51 3.71
CA LEU A 98 -3.85 9.81 4.95
C LEU A 98 -3.23 10.62 6.09
N LEU A 99 -4.06 11.23 6.91
CA LEU A 99 -3.60 11.92 8.10
C LEU A 99 -3.13 10.87 9.10
N ASP A 100 -1.90 11.02 9.57
CA ASP A 100 -1.28 10.05 10.48
C ASP A 100 -1.23 8.63 9.92
N GLY A 101 -1.34 8.50 8.59
CA GLY A 101 -1.31 7.20 7.94
C GLY A 101 -2.59 6.37 8.08
N GLU A 102 -3.59 6.88 8.76
CA GLU A 102 -4.80 6.11 9.04
C GLU A 102 -6.11 6.83 8.73
N THR A 103 -6.09 8.15 8.65
CA THR A 103 -7.29 8.96 8.47
C THR A 103 -7.19 9.82 7.23
N ILE A 104 -8.25 9.86 6.44
CA ILE A 104 -8.36 10.77 5.31
C ILE A 104 -9.48 11.74 5.62
N LYS A 105 -9.21 13.03 5.47
CA LYS A 105 -10.23 14.06 5.63
C LYS A 105 -10.56 14.63 4.25
N LEU A 106 -11.82 14.56 3.87
CA LEU A 106 -12.29 15.08 2.59
C LEU A 106 -13.26 16.22 2.80
N ASP A 107 -12.99 17.31 2.11
CA ASP A 107 -13.86 18.47 2.08
C ASP A 107 -14.86 18.26 0.94
N MET A 108 -16.10 18.01 1.29
CA MET A 108 -17.12 17.70 0.30
C MET A 108 -18.37 18.54 0.56
N ALA A 109 -18.59 19.49 -0.32
CA ALA A 109 -19.69 20.42 -0.18
C ALA A 109 -20.84 20.04 -1.12
N ASP A 110 -21.37 18.85 -0.97
CA ASP A 110 -22.48 18.49 -1.83
C ASP A 110 -23.48 17.60 -1.11
N ASN A 111 -24.68 17.49 -1.69
CA ASN A 111 -25.78 16.77 -1.09
C ASN A 111 -25.57 15.25 -1.07
N PHE A 112 -24.55 14.76 -1.73
CA PHE A 112 -24.28 13.33 -1.80
C PHE A 112 -23.31 12.86 -0.72
N ILE A 113 -22.84 13.76 0.13
CA ILE A 113 -21.85 13.40 1.15
C ILE A 113 -22.33 12.28 2.07
N THR A 114 -23.62 12.29 2.42
CA THR A 114 -24.21 11.25 3.27
C THR A 114 -24.23 9.90 2.56
N ILE A 115 -24.63 9.91 1.29
CA ILE A 115 -24.68 8.69 0.48
C ILE A 115 -23.28 8.12 0.29
N LEU A 116 -22.33 9.00 0.05
CA LEU A 116 -20.94 8.61 -0.13
C LEU A 116 -20.37 8.02 1.17
N ALA A 117 -20.69 8.64 2.31
CA ALA A 117 -20.25 8.12 3.61
C ALA A 117 -20.81 6.71 3.86
N GLU A 118 -22.08 6.49 3.53
CA GLU A 118 -22.66 5.16 3.66
C GLU A 118 -21.97 4.14 2.77
N ALA A 119 -21.66 4.51 1.53
CA ALA A 119 -20.95 3.63 0.61
C ALA A 119 -19.54 3.29 1.12
N VAL A 120 -18.85 4.26 1.69
CA VAL A 120 -17.52 4.04 2.28
C VAL A 120 -17.62 3.09 3.47
N ASN A 121 -18.65 3.24 4.30
CA ASN A 121 -18.85 2.34 5.44
C ASN A 121 -19.11 0.89 5.03
N GLU A 122 -19.61 0.65 3.82
CA GLU A 122 -19.82 -0.69 3.31
C GLU A 122 -18.53 -1.32 2.78
N THR A 123 -17.47 -0.56 2.60
CA THR A 123 -16.19 -1.13 2.15
C THR A 123 -15.55 -1.98 3.25
N GLU A 124 -14.66 -2.84 2.85
CA GLU A 124 -13.99 -3.74 3.78
C GLU A 124 -13.03 -3.02 4.72
N HIS A 125 -12.37 -1.99 4.24
CA HIS A 125 -11.24 -1.39 4.96
C HIS A 125 -11.50 0.00 5.52
N PHE A 126 -12.64 0.61 5.25
CA PHE A 126 -12.87 1.99 5.66
C PHE A 126 -14.22 2.19 6.34
N THR A 127 -14.24 3.15 7.27
CA THR A 127 -15.47 3.73 7.82
C THR A 127 -15.45 5.21 7.50
N ALA A 128 -16.63 5.80 7.43
CA ALA A 128 -16.76 7.22 7.19
C ALA A 128 -17.85 7.81 8.07
N TYR A 129 -17.64 9.04 8.48
CA TYR A 129 -18.65 9.79 9.22
C TYR A 129 -18.50 11.28 8.89
N LEU A 130 -19.57 12.02 9.10
CA LEU A 130 -19.56 13.47 8.88
C LEU A 130 -19.11 14.14 10.16
N ASP A 131 -18.33 15.20 10.04
CA ASP A 131 -17.98 15.97 11.21
C ASP A 131 -19.19 16.82 11.67
N ASP A 132 -19.05 17.48 12.81
CA ASP A 132 -20.14 18.23 13.42
C ASP A 132 -20.66 19.37 12.54
N SER A 133 -19.83 19.91 11.66
CA SER A 133 -20.24 20.97 10.75
C SER A 133 -20.96 20.45 9.53
N THR A 134 -20.91 19.15 9.27
CA THR A 134 -21.44 18.48 8.10
C THR A 134 -20.80 18.92 6.78
N ASP A 135 -19.72 19.68 6.85
CA ASP A 135 -19.01 20.13 5.65
C ASP A 135 -17.91 19.15 5.23
N TYR A 136 -17.52 18.25 6.11
CA TYR A 136 -16.43 17.33 5.88
C TYR A 136 -16.87 15.89 6.13
N MET A 137 -16.32 15.01 5.32
CA MET A 137 -16.41 13.57 5.59
C MET A 137 -15.05 13.13 6.10
N ILE A 138 -15.03 12.45 7.22
CA ILE A 138 -13.82 11.88 7.79
C ILE A 138 -13.82 10.39 7.48
N VAL A 139 -12.76 9.91 6.83
CA VAL A 139 -12.61 8.51 6.46
C VAL A 139 -11.46 7.92 7.28
N GLU A 140 -11.73 6.82 7.95
CA GLU A 140 -10.74 6.14 8.77
C GLU A 140 -10.63 4.69 8.34
N LYS A 141 -9.48 4.08 8.54
CA LYS A 141 -9.33 2.65 8.33
C LYS A 141 -10.08 1.90 9.41
N LYS A 142 -10.80 0.85 9.01
CA LYS A 142 -11.45 -0.02 9.97
C LYS A 142 -10.40 -0.72 10.83
N GLN A 143 -10.71 -0.89 12.09
CA GLN A 143 -9.94 -1.73 12.96
C GLN A 143 -10.09 -3.15 12.45
N GLY A 144 -9.13 -3.59 11.71
CA GLY A 144 -9.22 -4.84 11.00
C GLY A 144 -9.15 -6.04 11.90
N ALA A 145 -9.70 -7.12 11.43
CA ALA A 145 -9.62 -8.38 12.13
C ALA A 145 -8.18 -8.82 12.37
N GLY A 146 -7.26 -8.39 11.53
CA GLY A 146 -5.86 -8.73 11.71
C GLY A 146 -5.15 -7.91 12.75
N SER A 147 -5.75 -6.86 13.24
CA SER A 147 -5.07 -5.96 14.15
C SER A 147 -5.33 -6.27 15.61
N ASN A 148 -6.00 -7.30 15.85
CA ASN A 148 -6.42 -7.52 17.16
C ASN A 148 -5.39 -8.07 18.03
N GLU A 149 -4.40 -7.87 17.80
CA GLU A 149 -3.68 -8.31 18.60
C GLU A 149 -3.82 -7.93 19.70
N SER A 150 -4.24 -7.73 20.03
CA SER A 150 -4.34 -7.28 21.14
C SER A 150 -3.95 -7.77 22.20
#